data_c8325f43208b788d02c7074389d5c56b
#
_entry.id   c8325f43208b788d02c7074389d5c56b
#
_cell.length_a   1.000
_cell.length_b   1.000
_cell.length_c   1.000
_cell.angle_alpha   90.00
_cell.angle_beta   90.00
_cell.angle_gamma   90.00
#
_symmetry.space_group_name_H-M   'P 1'
#
loop_
_entity.id
_entity.type
_entity.pdbx_description
1 polymer ?
#
loop_
_entity_poly.entity_id
_entity_poly.type
_entity_poly.pdbx_seq_one_letter_code
_entity_poly.pdbx_strand_id
1 'polypeptide(L)'
;MDFWATWCPPCRAEIPGFVAIQKKYADKGFTVVGVDKQGPSVVRHFMRELGMNYPVVMGNPKIVGDYGFITAIPTTFVIDRRGDVVTAYEGFTDQATFESVIAPLLENTQG
;
A
#
# COMPACT_ATOMS: atom_id res chain seq x y z
N MET A 1 -3.85 0.16 1.12
CA MET A 1 -3.29 -1.09 1.68
C MET A 1 -2.73 -1.92 0.55
N ASP A 2 -1.44 -2.21 0.61
CA ASP A 2 -0.70 -2.88 -0.46
C ASP A 2 -0.23 -4.27 -0.03
N PHE A 3 -0.75 -5.31 -0.69
CA PHE A 3 -0.32 -6.69 -0.49
C PHE A 3 0.87 -6.98 -1.42
N TRP A 4 2.02 -7.31 -0.85
CA TRP A 4 3.28 -7.40 -1.59
C TRP A 4 4.22 -8.45 -1.00
N ALA A 5 5.35 -8.68 -1.68
CA ALA A 5 6.43 -9.52 -1.17
C ALA A 5 7.78 -8.97 -1.65
N THR A 6 8.83 -9.23 -0.88
CA THR A 6 10.17 -8.72 -1.20
C THR A 6 10.76 -9.32 -2.48
N TRP A 7 10.33 -10.52 -2.85
CA TRP A 7 10.81 -11.24 -4.04
C TRP A 7 10.03 -10.91 -5.31
N CYS A 8 9.03 -10.07 -5.22
CA CYS A 8 8.10 -9.78 -6.32
C CYS A 8 8.58 -8.54 -7.09
N PRO A 9 9.07 -8.68 -8.34
CA PRO A 9 9.60 -7.53 -9.08
C PRO A 9 8.61 -6.37 -9.28
N PRO A 10 7.37 -6.60 -9.72
CA PRO A 10 6.44 -5.47 -9.84
C PRO A 10 6.07 -4.84 -8.48
N CYS A 11 6.09 -5.63 -7.39
CA CYS A 11 5.90 -5.09 -6.04
C CYS A 11 7.03 -4.10 -5.70
N ARG A 12 8.25 -4.49 -5.97
CA ARG A 12 9.43 -3.65 -5.73
C ARG A 12 9.40 -2.39 -6.58
N ALA A 13 8.94 -2.50 -7.81
CA ALA A 13 8.87 -1.37 -8.73
C ALA A 13 7.88 -0.28 -8.26
N GLU A 14 6.88 -0.64 -7.48
CA GLU A 14 5.91 0.31 -6.92
C GLU A 14 6.44 1.09 -5.71
N ILE A 15 7.42 0.56 -4.99
CA ILE A 15 7.86 1.13 -3.72
C ILE A 15 8.30 2.59 -3.83
N PRO A 16 9.12 3.00 -4.81
CA PRO A 16 9.50 4.42 -4.91
C PRO A 16 8.30 5.35 -5.04
N GLY A 17 7.27 4.95 -5.77
CA GLY A 17 6.03 5.72 -5.89
C GLY A 17 5.30 5.83 -4.56
N PHE A 18 5.19 4.75 -3.80
CA PHE A 18 4.58 4.77 -2.47
C PHE A 18 5.37 5.65 -1.50
N VAL A 19 6.69 5.58 -1.53
CA VAL A 19 7.54 6.42 -0.69
C VAL A 19 7.29 7.90 -0.98
N ALA A 20 7.21 8.27 -2.27
CA ALA A 20 6.95 9.64 -2.68
C ALA A 20 5.56 10.12 -2.25
N ILE A 21 4.54 9.29 -2.43
CA ILE A 21 3.17 9.63 -2.04
C ILE A 21 3.04 9.75 -0.52
N GLN A 22 3.66 8.84 0.22
CA GLN A 22 3.66 8.90 1.68
C GLN A 22 4.26 10.20 2.17
N LYS A 23 5.41 10.60 1.62
CA LYS A 23 6.08 11.83 1.98
C LYS A 23 5.23 13.06 1.65
N LYS A 24 4.57 13.04 0.50
CA LYS A 24 3.79 14.18 0.02
C LYS A 24 2.50 14.40 0.80
N TYR A 25 1.84 13.33 1.22
CA TYR A 25 0.49 13.41 1.78
C TYR A 25 0.37 12.98 3.24
N ALA A 26 1.46 12.60 3.90
CA ALA A 26 1.40 12.11 5.27
C ALA A 26 0.75 13.12 6.24
N ASP A 27 1.05 14.39 6.08
CA ASP A 27 0.52 15.46 6.92
C ASP A 27 -0.94 15.80 6.61
N LYS A 28 -1.51 15.19 5.59
CA LYS A 28 -2.91 15.41 5.18
C LYS A 28 -3.83 14.27 5.61
N GLY A 29 -3.35 13.41 6.49
CA GLY A 29 -4.13 12.28 6.99
C GLY A 29 -4.11 11.06 6.09
N PHE A 30 -3.05 10.88 5.33
CA PHE A 30 -2.85 9.74 4.44
C PHE A 30 -1.74 8.84 4.95
N THR A 31 -1.89 7.54 4.78
CA THR A 31 -0.80 6.60 4.96
C THR A 31 -0.90 5.42 3.99
N VAL A 32 0.26 4.96 3.54
CA VAL A 32 0.37 3.66 2.88
C VAL A 32 0.57 2.61 3.97
N VAL A 33 -0.05 1.45 3.82
CA VAL A 33 0.18 0.31 4.70
C VAL A 33 0.51 -0.89 3.84
N GLY A 34 1.72 -1.44 3.99
CA GLY A 34 2.11 -2.66 3.32
C GLY A 34 1.69 -3.89 4.14
N VAL A 35 1.27 -4.95 3.47
CA VAL A 35 0.92 -6.22 4.10
C VAL A 35 1.77 -7.31 3.51
N ASP A 36 2.55 -7.99 4.34
CA ASP A 36 3.49 -9.03 3.91
C ASP A 36 3.32 -10.27 4.78
N LYS A 37 3.52 -11.44 4.19
CA LYS A 37 3.45 -12.73 4.90
C LYS A 37 4.81 -13.27 5.30
N GLN A 38 5.89 -12.63 4.87
CA GLN A 38 7.25 -13.05 5.21
C GLN A 38 7.58 -12.68 6.66
N GLY A 39 8.67 -13.22 7.18
CA GLY A 39 9.05 -12.94 8.56
C GLY A 39 9.46 -11.48 8.79
N PRO A 40 9.26 -10.95 10.03
CA PRO A 40 9.55 -9.54 10.32
C PRO A 40 11.00 -9.12 10.06
N SER A 41 11.96 -10.01 10.27
CA SER A 41 13.37 -9.67 10.06
C SER A 41 13.69 -9.43 8.59
N VAL A 42 13.12 -10.23 7.68
CA VAL A 42 13.27 -10.06 6.24
C VAL A 42 12.68 -8.72 5.80
N VAL A 43 11.49 -8.41 6.28
CA VAL A 43 10.79 -7.18 5.94
C VAL A 43 11.52 -5.96 6.45
N ARG A 44 12.00 -5.98 7.70
CA ARG A 44 12.75 -4.85 8.26
C ARG A 44 14.02 -4.54 7.50
N HIS A 45 14.78 -5.58 7.13
CA HIS A 45 15.98 -5.42 6.33
C HIS A 45 15.66 -4.75 4.99
N PHE A 46 14.65 -5.24 4.33
CA PHE A 46 14.22 -4.73 3.02
C PHE A 46 13.72 -3.28 3.12
N MET A 47 12.96 -2.96 4.16
CA MET A 47 12.49 -1.59 4.39
C MET A 47 13.65 -0.60 4.52
N ARG A 48 14.69 -0.98 5.24
CA ARG A 48 15.87 -0.13 5.39
C ARG A 48 16.59 0.07 4.06
N GLU A 49 16.77 -0.99 3.29
CA GLU A 49 17.49 -0.92 2.02
C GLU A 49 16.77 -0.04 1.00
N LEU A 50 15.45 -0.09 0.96
CA LEU A 50 14.66 0.65 -0.03
C LEU A 50 14.13 1.98 0.49
N GLY A 51 14.45 2.34 1.72
CA GLY A 51 13.98 3.61 2.29
C GLY A 51 12.48 3.70 2.44
N MET A 52 11.81 2.58 2.73
CA MET A 52 10.36 2.56 2.90
C MET A 52 9.97 3.35 4.14
N ASN A 53 9.11 4.33 3.97
CA ASN A 53 8.74 5.31 5.00
C ASN A 53 7.29 5.16 5.47
N TYR A 54 6.72 3.99 5.29
CA TYR A 54 5.35 3.69 5.70
C TYR A 54 5.31 2.37 6.47
N PRO A 55 4.29 2.16 7.31
CA PRO A 55 4.19 0.94 8.10
C PRO A 55 3.96 -0.29 7.24
N VAL A 56 4.57 -1.40 7.64
CA VAL A 56 4.33 -2.71 7.05
C VAL A 56 3.88 -3.64 8.16
N VAL A 57 2.73 -4.28 7.96
CA VAL A 57 2.18 -5.23 8.94
C VAL A 57 2.26 -6.63 8.38
N MET A 58 2.29 -7.61 9.27
CA MET A 58 2.28 -9.02 8.87
C MET A 58 0.87 -9.43 8.53
N GLY A 59 0.70 -10.00 7.34
CA GLY A 59 -0.58 -10.53 6.91
C GLY A 59 -0.90 -11.86 7.60
N ASN A 60 -2.17 -12.16 7.73
CA ASN A 60 -2.66 -13.42 8.24
C ASN A 60 -3.88 -13.86 7.43
N PRO A 61 -4.35 -15.11 7.58
CA PRO A 61 -5.49 -15.59 6.79
C PRO A 61 -6.76 -14.75 6.94
N LYS A 62 -6.98 -14.16 8.12
CA LYS A 62 -8.15 -13.31 8.34
C LYS A 62 -8.08 -12.06 7.50
N ILE A 63 -6.94 -11.36 7.50
CA ILE A 63 -6.77 -10.14 6.70
C ILE A 63 -6.93 -10.46 5.21
N VAL A 64 -6.29 -11.52 4.74
CA VAL A 64 -6.38 -11.94 3.33
C VAL A 64 -7.83 -12.24 2.95
N GLY A 65 -8.56 -12.94 3.82
CA GLY A 65 -9.96 -13.26 3.60
C GLY A 65 -10.85 -12.02 3.60
N ASP A 66 -10.63 -11.09 4.52
CA ASP A 66 -11.39 -9.84 4.62
C ASP A 66 -11.27 -8.99 3.35
N TYR A 67 -10.15 -9.11 2.62
CA TYR A 67 -9.93 -8.40 1.36
C TYR A 67 -10.18 -9.27 0.11
N GLY A 68 -10.92 -10.38 0.26
CA GLY A 68 -11.40 -11.16 -0.88
C GLY A 68 -10.40 -12.16 -1.44
N PHE A 69 -9.59 -12.77 -0.59
CA PHE A 69 -8.65 -13.83 -0.99
C PHE A 69 -7.69 -13.37 -2.08
N ILE A 70 -6.70 -12.61 -1.72
CA ILE A 70 -5.69 -12.09 -2.64
C ILE A 70 -5.03 -13.25 -3.40
N THR A 71 -5.19 -13.29 -4.72
CA THR A 71 -4.67 -14.35 -5.58
C THR A 71 -3.42 -13.93 -6.34
N ALA A 72 -3.12 -12.64 -6.38
CA ALA A 72 -1.96 -12.10 -7.08
C ALA A 72 -1.38 -10.94 -6.30
N ILE A 73 -0.08 -10.70 -6.47
CA ILE A 73 0.62 -9.55 -5.92
C ILE A 73 1.37 -8.81 -7.02
N PRO A 74 1.49 -7.47 -6.95
CA PRO A 74 0.89 -6.64 -5.93
C PRO A 74 -0.62 -6.48 -6.13
N THR A 75 -1.35 -6.36 -5.05
CA THR A 75 -2.75 -5.93 -5.05
C THR A 75 -2.88 -4.79 -4.05
N THR A 76 -3.38 -3.65 -4.52
CA THR A 76 -3.45 -2.43 -3.72
C THR A 76 -4.90 -1.97 -3.61
N PHE A 77 -5.34 -1.75 -2.38
CA PHE A 77 -6.68 -1.22 -2.10
C PHE A 77 -6.57 0.23 -1.65
N VAL A 78 -7.34 1.10 -2.29
CA VAL A 78 -7.50 2.49 -1.84
C VAL A 78 -8.72 2.53 -0.93
N ILE A 79 -8.50 2.98 0.31
CA ILE A 79 -9.52 2.96 1.36
C ILE A 79 -9.75 4.41 1.80
N ASP A 80 -11.02 4.82 1.86
CA ASP A 80 -11.37 6.17 2.28
C ASP A 80 -11.38 6.34 3.80
N ARG A 81 -11.71 7.54 4.27
CA ARG A 81 -11.71 7.86 5.71
C ARG A 81 -12.75 7.10 6.51
N ARG A 82 -13.75 6.54 5.84
CA ARG A 82 -14.79 5.73 6.48
C ARG A 82 -14.38 4.26 6.62
N GLY A 83 -13.27 3.88 5.97
CA GLY A 83 -12.85 2.48 5.91
C GLY A 83 -13.42 1.71 4.74
N ASP A 84 -14.06 2.39 3.79
CA ASP A 84 -14.62 1.75 2.60
C ASP A 84 -13.58 1.66 1.50
N VAL A 85 -13.56 0.53 0.79
CA VAL A 85 -12.70 0.34 -0.37
C VAL A 85 -13.28 1.13 -1.55
N VAL A 86 -12.51 2.11 -2.01
CA VAL A 86 -12.90 2.96 -3.15
C VAL A 86 -12.56 2.26 -4.46
N THR A 87 -11.39 1.66 -4.54
CA THR A 87 -10.94 0.94 -5.73
C THR A 87 -9.81 -0.01 -5.37
N ALA A 88 -9.52 -0.94 -6.27
CA ALA A 88 -8.43 -1.89 -6.12
C ALA A 88 -7.67 -2.01 -7.43
N TYR A 89 -6.35 -2.19 -7.32
CA TYR A 89 -5.47 -2.39 -8.47
C TYR A 89 -4.72 -3.69 -8.33
N GLU A 90 -4.73 -4.51 -9.36
CA GLU A 90 -3.91 -5.71 -9.45
C GLU A 90 -2.72 -5.44 -10.37
N GLY A 91 -1.53 -5.88 -9.96
CA GLY A 91 -0.32 -5.66 -10.72
C GLY A 91 0.27 -4.28 -10.51
N PHE A 92 1.37 -4.01 -11.22
CA PHE A 92 2.06 -2.73 -11.12
C PHE A 92 1.13 -1.56 -11.51
N THR A 93 1.12 -0.54 -10.67
CA THR A 93 0.38 0.68 -10.92
C THR A 93 1.32 1.86 -10.64
N ASP A 94 1.35 2.86 -11.54
CA ASP A 94 2.27 3.98 -11.39
C ASP A 94 1.80 5.00 -10.36
N GLN A 95 2.74 5.84 -9.95
CA GLN A 95 2.49 6.87 -8.94
C GLN A 95 1.37 7.83 -9.35
N ALA A 96 1.36 8.27 -10.61
CA ALA A 96 0.37 9.24 -11.09
C ALA A 96 -1.05 8.67 -11.01
N THR A 97 -1.22 7.39 -11.30
CA THR A 97 -2.52 6.72 -11.20
C THR A 97 -3.00 6.68 -9.76
N PHE A 98 -2.13 6.30 -8.81
CA PHE A 98 -2.48 6.34 -7.39
C PHE A 98 -2.84 7.75 -6.94
N GLU A 99 -2.05 8.74 -7.30
CA GLU A 99 -2.33 10.13 -6.90
C GLU A 99 -3.65 10.64 -7.44
N SER A 100 -4.03 10.22 -8.65
CA SER A 100 -5.29 10.67 -9.26
C SER A 100 -6.52 10.25 -8.45
N VAL A 101 -6.42 9.15 -7.71
CA VAL A 101 -7.50 8.66 -6.83
C VAL A 101 -7.36 9.23 -5.43
N ILE A 102 -6.14 9.28 -4.91
CA ILE A 102 -5.88 9.68 -3.52
C ILE A 102 -6.11 11.18 -3.31
N ALA A 103 -5.64 12.03 -4.21
CA ALA A 103 -5.70 13.47 -4.02
C ALA A 103 -7.14 14.00 -3.83
N PRO A 104 -8.12 13.59 -4.67
CA PRO A 104 -9.49 14.03 -4.43
C PRO A 104 -10.07 13.59 -3.10
N LEU A 105 -9.70 12.40 -2.62
CA LEU A 105 -10.18 11.90 -1.32
C LEU A 105 -9.63 12.72 -0.17
N LEU A 106 -8.43 13.26 -0.30
CA LEU A 106 -7.81 14.10 0.72
C LEU A 106 -8.35 15.51 0.73
N GLU A 107 -8.80 16.01 -0.42
CA GLU A 107 -9.43 17.32 -0.52
C GLU A 107 -10.83 17.32 0.11
N ASN A 108 -11.51 16.19 0.13
CA ASN A 108 -12.82 16.05 0.74
C ASN A 108 -12.68 15.81 2.24
N THR A 109 -12.42 16.89 2.99
CA THR A 109 -12.21 16.82 4.43
C THR A 109 -13.48 16.55 5.21
N GLN A 110 -14.62 16.63 4.56
CA GLN A 110 -15.93 16.41 5.19
C GLN A 110 -16.39 14.95 5.10
N GLY A 111 -15.74 14.20 4.29
CA GLY A 111 -16.10 12.82 4.01
C GLY A 111 -15.77 11.84 5.08
#